data_f8a1ef5f76394af8ec604792f2718e65
#
_entry.id   f8a1ef5f76394af8ec604792f2718e65
#
_cell.length_a   1.000
_cell.length_b   1.000
_cell.length_c   1.000
_cell.angle_alpha   90.00
_cell.angle_beta   90.00
_cell.angle_gamma   90.00
#
_symmetry.space_group_name_H-M   'P 1'
#
loop_
_entity.id
_entity.type
_entity.pdbx_description
1 polymer ?
#
loop_
_entity_poly.entity_id
_entity_poly.type
_entity_poly.pdbx_seq_one_letter_code
_entity_poly.pdbx_strand_id
1 'polypeptide(L)'
;MDTSQKTVAVVIPVYKSVNQLANTVSELINTIESSTEFKDLNYKLNKVILVDDGSTDGSNEVISELILNPVITSITLNRNYGQHAAIFAGVLSTNEDVIITMDEDGEHDPLIIPEMIRKIEKDQFEIIYAKFKYKKTDLKELSSVYAKKFIGSISRDPNIKYISSFRAVKGTIFRSAAVYANNGSFLDVALGWISRKVSTVETTKRITQRRSTYSLRGLVNHFSKLFFAAGIKPLIFLFNLGWVVSLGSLIAILIIIYRKVFSSIPVQGWVSNIIVIVFFGGIMISSIGLVARYLSSIVETSSGKPFFTIKNQK
;
A
#
# COMPACT_ATOMS: atom_id res chain seq x y z
N MET A 1 -4.75 28.68 -24.74
CA MET A 1 -4.67 28.10 -23.37
C MET A 1 -6.08 27.72 -23.01
N ASP A 2 -6.33 26.48 -22.76
CA ASP A 2 -7.66 25.99 -22.37
C ASP A 2 -8.00 26.59 -21.00
N THR A 3 -9.01 27.49 -20.97
CA THR A 3 -9.41 28.22 -19.76
C THR A 3 -10.43 27.46 -18.94
N SER A 4 -10.62 26.17 -19.20
CA SER A 4 -11.53 25.34 -18.42
C SER A 4 -10.98 25.14 -17.00
N GLN A 5 -11.82 25.40 -16.00
CA GLN A 5 -11.49 25.15 -14.60
C GLN A 5 -11.22 23.68 -14.39
N LYS A 6 -10.03 23.34 -13.84
CA LYS A 6 -9.65 21.97 -13.53
C LYS A 6 -10.41 21.41 -12.34
N THR A 7 -10.57 20.13 -12.30
CA THR A 7 -11.43 19.43 -11.33
C THR A 7 -10.66 18.51 -10.40
N VAL A 8 -11.13 18.44 -9.16
CA VAL A 8 -10.58 17.55 -8.12
C VAL A 8 -11.67 16.62 -7.62
N ALA A 9 -11.33 15.33 -7.49
CA ALA A 9 -12.08 14.37 -6.69
C ALA A 9 -11.31 13.99 -5.44
N VAL A 10 -12.02 13.79 -4.34
CA VAL A 10 -11.46 13.19 -3.13
C VAL A 10 -12.12 11.83 -2.91
N VAL A 11 -11.35 10.76 -2.85
CA VAL A 11 -11.80 9.39 -2.59
C VAL A 11 -11.51 9.04 -1.14
N ILE A 12 -12.54 8.70 -0.38
CA ILE A 12 -12.47 8.32 1.02
C ILE A 12 -12.98 6.89 1.15
N PRO A 13 -12.11 5.90 1.38
CA PRO A 13 -12.54 4.55 1.74
C PRO A 13 -13.14 4.56 3.13
N VAL A 14 -14.30 3.92 3.31
CA VAL A 14 -15.04 3.87 4.57
C VAL A 14 -15.20 2.42 5.02
N TYR A 15 -14.78 2.12 6.24
CA TYR A 15 -15.06 0.83 6.86
C TYR A 15 -15.24 0.96 8.38
N LYS A 16 -16.48 0.78 8.84
CA LYS A 16 -16.85 0.87 10.27
C LYS A 16 -16.44 2.21 10.91
N SER A 17 -16.94 3.30 10.35
CA SER A 17 -16.55 4.67 10.72
C SER A 17 -17.71 5.62 11.00
N VAL A 18 -18.74 5.14 11.71
CA VAL A 18 -19.95 5.91 12.05
C VAL A 18 -19.63 7.25 12.74
N ASN A 19 -18.65 7.27 13.66
CA ASN A 19 -18.49 8.40 14.58
C ASN A 19 -17.70 9.58 14.01
N GLN A 20 -16.88 9.38 12.97
CA GLN A 20 -15.94 10.40 12.50
C GLN A 20 -16.18 10.83 11.07
N LEU A 21 -16.81 10.00 10.26
CA LEU A 21 -17.00 10.22 8.84
C LEU A 21 -17.63 11.59 8.51
N ALA A 22 -18.75 11.92 9.16
CA ALA A 22 -19.46 13.17 8.91
C ALA A 22 -18.59 14.41 9.20
N ASN A 23 -17.85 14.40 10.30
CA ASN A 23 -16.96 15.49 10.68
C ASN A 23 -15.80 15.63 9.70
N THR A 24 -15.18 14.50 9.30
CA THR A 24 -14.06 14.48 8.35
C THR A 24 -14.46 15.02 6.98
N VAL A 25 -15.64 14.62 6.48
CA VAL A 25 -16.16 15.08 5.19
C VAL A 25 -16.53 16.56 5.24
N SER A 26 -17.22 17.00 6.30
CA SER A 26 -17.60 18.42 6.46
C SER A 26 -16.38 19.32 6.58
N GLU A 27 -15.38 18.92 7.34
CA GLU A 27 -14.12 19.66 7.46
C GLU A 27 -13.38 19.75 6.11
N LEU A 28 -13.30 18.65 5.37
CA LEU A 28 -12.68 18.61 4.04
C LEU A 28 -13.34 19.64 3.10
N ILE A 29 -14.66 19.60 2.97
CA ILE A 29 -15.41 20.49 2.07
C ILE A 29 -15.21 21.94 2.50
N ASN A 30 -15.44 22.26 3.78
CA ASN A 30 -15.28 23.62 4.28
C ASN A 30 -13.84 24.16 4.08
N THR A 31 -12.82 23.32 4.28
CA THR A 31 -11.43 23.72 4.09
C THR A 31 -11.14 24.06 2.64
N ILE A 32 -11.59 23.24 1.70
CA ILE A 32 -11.36 23.49 0.28
C ILE A 32 -12.16 24.71 -0.20
N GLU A 33 -13.42 24.85 0.16
CA GLU A 33 -14.26 25.95 -0.27
C GLU A 33 -13.80 27.30 0.29
N SER A 34 -13.26 27.33 1.49
CA SER A 34 -12.71 28.54 2.11
C SER A 34 -11.30 28.89 1.62
N SER A 35 -10.59 27.97 0.98
CA SER A 35 -9.22 28.17 0.54
C SER A 35 -9.10 29.13 -0.65
N THR A 36 -8.50 30.28 -0.44
CA THR A 36 -8.16 31.22 -1.51
C THR A 36 -7.10 30.64 -2.45
N GLU A 37 -6.08 29.97 -1.91
CA GLU A 37 -5.01 29.33 -2.70
C GLU A 37 -5.56 28.29 -3.67
N PHE A 38 -6.55 27.50 -3.24
CA PHE A 38 -7.20 26.53 -4.11
C PHE A 38 -7.91 27.19 -5.31
N LYS A 39 -8.61 28.29 -5.05
CA LYS A 39 -9.31 29.09 -6.09
C LYS A 39 -8.32 29.76 -7.04
N ASP A 40 -7.22 30.30 -6.53
CA ASP A 40 -6.16 30.96 -7.33
C ASP A 40 -5.45 29.99 -8.29
N LEU A 41 -5.45 28.70 -7.97
CA LEU A 41 -4.93 27.65 -8.83
C LEU A 41 -5.90 27.25 -9.96
N ASN A 42 -7.08 27.88 -10.04
CA ASN A 42 -8.14 27.54 -11.00
C ASN A 42 -8.64 26.10 -10.91
N TYR A 43 -8.70 25.56 -9.69
CA TYR A 43 -9.27 24.24 -9.40
C TYR A 43 -10.60 24.36 -8.65
N LYS A 44 -11.47 23.37 -8.82
CA LYS A 44 -12.68 23.20 -8.01
C LYS A 44 -12.80 21.78 -7.49
N LEU A 45 -13.32 21.65 -6.28
CA LEU A 45 -13.78 20.36 -5.76
C LEU A 45 -15.05 19.97 -6.53
N ASN A 46 -14.97 18.91 -7.31
CA ASN A 46 -16.11 18.46 -8.11
C ASN A 46 -16.82 17.29 -7.44
N LYS A 47 -16.06 16.40 -6.79
CA LYS A 47 -16.63 15.22 -6.11
C LYS A 47 -15.88 14.84 -4.86
N VAL A 48 -16.64 14.40 -3.84
CA VAL A 48 -16.16 13.61 -2.71
C VAL A 48 -16.81 12.23 -2.84
N ILE A 49 -16.01 11.19 -3.06
CA ILE A 49 -16.46 9.83 -3.34
C ILE A 49 -16.25 8.99 -2.08
N LEU A 50 -17.34 8.67 -1.39
CA LEU A 50 -17.33 7.81 -0.22
C LEU A 50 -17.47 6.36 -0.68
N VAL A 51 -16.46 5.52 -0.43
CA VAL A 51 -16.48 4.13 -0.85
C VAL A 51 -16.63 3.23 0.37
N ASP A 52 -17.84 2.76 0.62
CA ASP A 52 -18.14 1.82 1.70
C ASP A 52 -17.66 0.41 1.35
N ASP A 53 -16.67 -0.07 2.09
CA ASP A 53 -16.08 -1.40 1.94
C ASP A 53 -16.86 -2.47 2.74
N GLY A 54 -18.20 -2.47 2.57
CA GLY A 54 -19.09 -3.44 3.20
C GLY A 54 -19.21 -3.28 4.71
N SER A 55 -19.41 -2.05 5.20
CA SER A 55 -19.62 -1.76 6.62
C SER A 55 -20.89 -2.38 7.16
N THR A 56 -20.87 -2.72 8.46
CA THR A 56 -22.00 -3.36 9.19
C THR A 56 -22.34 -2.64 10.50
N ASP A 57 -21.88 -1.40 10.67
CA ASP A 57 -21.92 -0.65 11.93
C ASP A 57 -22.81 0.60 11.89
N GLY A 58 -23.60 0.79 10.81
CA GLY A 58 -24.39 2.01 10.63
C GLY A 58 -23.68 3.09 9.81
N SER A 59 -22.48 2.86 9.27
CA SER A 59 -21.79 3.81 8.38
C SER A 59 -22.60 4.14 7.12
N ASN A 60 -23.44 3.21 6.66
CA ASN A 60 -24.29 3.40 5.48
C ASN A 60 -25.39 4.46 5.70
N GLU A 61 -25.91 4.55 6.92
CA GLU A 61 -26.88 5.58 7.29
C GLU A 61 -26.25 6.97 7.25
N VAL A 62 -25.05 7.12 7.81
CA VAL A 62 -24.28 8.38 7.76
C VAL A 62 -23.97 8.77 6.31
N ILE A 63 -23.55 7.81 5.47
CA ILE A 63 -23.30 8.05 4.05
C ILE A 63 -24.59 8.52 3.35
N SER A 64 -25.74 7.91 3.67
CA SER A 64 -27.04 8.26 3.08
C SER A 64 -27.48 9.69 3.40
N GLU A 65 -27.09 10.22 4.55
CA GLU A 65 -27.30 11.63 4.91
C GLU A 65 -26.32 12.54 4.18
N LEU A 66 -25.04 12.15 4.08
CA LEU A 66 -24.01 12.95 3.45
C LEU A 66 -24.23 13.15 1.95
N ILE A 67 -24.75 12.16 1.23
CA ILE A 67 -25.03 12.26 -0.22
C ILE A 67 -26.17 13.23 -0.57
N LEU A 68 -26.87 13.83 0.40
CA LEU A 68 -27.77 14.93 0.15
C LEU A 68 -27.00 16.19 -0.32
N ASN A 69 -25.71 16.28 -0.04
CA ASN A 69 -24.84 17.28 -0.62
C ASN A 69 -24.47 16.86 -2.06
N PRO A 70 -24.74 17.67 -3.10
CA PRO A 70 -24.54 17.31 -4.49
C PRO A 70 -23.07 17.06 -4.88
N VAL A 71 -22.10 17.52 -4.09
CA VAL A 71 -20.67 17.25 -4.26
C VAL A 71 -20.29 15.83 -3.82
N ILE A 72 -21.13 15.19 -2.98
CA ILE A 72 -20.84 13.87 -2.41
C ILE A 72 -21.53 12.77 -3.21
N THR A 73 -20.76 11.78 -3.57
CA THR A 73 -21.27 10.53 -4.19
C THR A 73 -20.83 9.33 -3.37
N SER A 74 -21.54 8.22 -3.47
CA SER A 74 -21.19 7.00 -2.74
C SER A 74 -21.13 5.77 -3.63
N ILE A 75 -20.21 4.86 -3.26
CA ILE A 75 -20.10 3.52 -3.83
C ILE A 75 -20.11 2.55 -2.66
N THR A 76 -20.96 1.53 -2.73
CA THR A 76 -20.99 0.44 -1.74
C THR A 76 -20.50 -0.84 -2.39
N LEU A 77 -19.48 -1.46 -1.80
CA LEU A 77 -18.97 -2.76 -2.23
C LEU A 77 -19.82 -3.90 -1.66
N ASN A 78 -19.85 -5.06 -2.34
CA ASN A 78 -20.66 -6.20 -1.92
C ASN A 78 -20.22 -6.81 -0.58
N ARG A 79 -18.96 -6.67 -0.22
CA ARG A 79 -18.37 -7.14 1.03
C ARG A 79 -17.08 -6.36 1.31
N ASN A 80 -16.43 -6.63 2.42
CA ASN A 80 -15.09 -6.10 2.69
C ASN A 80 -14.05 -6.74 1.74
N TYR A 81 -13.45 -5.91 0.89
CA TYR A 81 -12.35 -6.24 -0.02
C TYR A 81 -11.03 -5.61 0.41
N GLY A 82 -11.07 -4.67 1.38
CA GLY A 82 -9.93 -3.93 1.90
C GLY A 82 -9.76 -2.54 1.27
N GLN A 83 -9.08 -1.67 2.00
CA GLN A 83 -8.90 -0.25 1.68
C GLN A 83 -8.45 0.01 0.24
N HIS A 84 -7.50 -0.78 -0.29
CA HIS A 84 -7.00 -0.58 -1.66
C HIS A 84 -8.09 -0.84 -2.70
N ALA A 85 -8.94 -1.85 -2.49
CA ALA A 85 -10.06 -2.15 -3.39
C ALA A 85 -11.09 -1.01 -3.40
N ALA A 86 -11.40 -0.47 -2.22
CA ALA A 86 -12.28 0.68 -2.09
C ALA A 86 -11.72 1.92 -2.81
N ILE A 87 -10.42 2.21 -2.64
CA ILE A 87 -9.76 3.31 -3.35
C ILE A 87 -9.85 3.10 -4.86
N PHE A 88 -9.56 1.90 -5.37
CA PHE A 88 -9.64 1.62 -6.80
C PHE A 88 -11.07 1.78 -7.35
N ALA A 89 -12.08 1.34 -6.61
CA ALA A 89 -13.47 1.55 -7.01
C ALA A 89 -13.79 3.05 -7.15
N GLY A 90 -13.36 3.87 -6.19
CA GLY A 90 -13.52 5.32 -6.25
C GLY A 90 -12.74 5.97 -7.40
N VAL A 91 -11.48 5.59 -7.59
CA VAL A 91 -10.63 6.14 -8.67
C VAL A 91 -11.19 5.83 -10.06
N LEU A 92 -11.69 4.61 -10.26
CA LEU A 92 -12.25 4.19 -11.55
C LEU A 92 -13.65 4.79 -11.83
N SER A 93 -14.32 5.32 -10.82
CA SER A 93 -15.64 5.95 -10.97
C SER A 93 -15.57 7.44 -11.32
N THR A 94 -14.37 8.01 -11.47
CA THR A 94 -14.20 9.45 -11.65
C THR A 94 -13.24 9.79 -12.78
N ASN A 95 -13.49 10.96 -13.45
CA ASN A 95 -12.69 11.43 -14.57
C ASN A 95 -11.94 12.74 -14.27
N GLU A 96 -11.95 13.21 -13.03
CA GLU A 96 -11.35 14.47 -12.62
C GLU A 96 -9.84 14.53 -12.89
N ASP A 97 -9.32 15.76 -13.03
CA ASP A 97 -7.92 16.02 -13.39
C ASP A 97 -6.94 15.61 -12.30
N VAL A 98 -7.33 15.80 -11.05
CA VAL A 98 -6.58 15.37 -9.87
C VAL A 98 -7.49 14.55 -8.96
N ILE A 99 -6.99 13.43 -8.50
CA ILE A 99 -7.67 12.56 -7.54
C ILE A 99 -6.84 12.51 -6.26
N ILE A 100 -7.49 12.80 -5.14
CA ILE A 100 -6.90 12.77 -3.81
C ILE A 100 -7.46 11.56 -3.07
N THR A 101 -6.64 10.83 -2.32
CA THR A 101 -7.11 9.84 -1.37
C THR A 101 -6.85 10.30 0.05
N MET A 102 -7.82 10.07 0.94
CA MET A 102 -7.78 10.48 2.32
C MET A 102 -8.52 9.44 3.18
N ASP A 103 -8.03 9.15 4.38
CA ASP A 103 -8.69 8.22 5.30
C ASP A 103 -9.87 8.91 6.01
N GLU A 104 -10.82 8.12 6.46
CA GLU A 104 -12.08 8.57 7.08
C GLU A 104 -11.95 8.98 8.55
N ASP A 105 -10.78 8.78 9.17
CA ASP A 105 -10.58 8.86 10.63
C ASP A 105 -10.22 10.27 11.17
N GLY A 106 -10.13 11.27 10.28
CA GLY A 106 -9.78 12.64 10.63
C GLY A 106 -8.32 12.87 11.01
N GLU A 107 -7.44 11.86 10.85
CA GLU A 107 -6.00 12.01 11.11
C GLU A 107 -5.28 12.85 10.04
N HIS A 108 -5.88 12.97 8.87
CA HIS A 108 -5.36 13.74 7.74
C HIS A 108 -5.83 15.19 7.76
N ASP A 109 -4.90 16.13 7.65
CA ASP A 109 -5.21 17.55 7.63
C ASP A 109 -5.50 18.03 6.20
N PRO A 110 -6.75 18.40 5.85
CA PRO A 110 -7.09 18.85 4.51
C PRO A 110 -6.46 20.20 4.12
N LEU A 111 -5.93 20.97 5.07
CA LEU A 111 -5.24 22.23 4.81
C LEU A 111 -4.02 22.12 3.88
N ILE A 112 -3.44 20.92 3.72
CA ILE A 112 -2.29 20.73 2.81
C ILE A 112 -2.70 20.48 1.36
N ILE A 113 -3.97 20.27 1.07
CA ILE A 113 -4.46 19.95 -0.28
C ILE A 113 -4.09 21.02 -1.32
N PRO A 114 -4.26 22.32 -1.06
CA PRO A 114 -3.85 23.37 -2.00
C PRO A 114 -2.36 23.30 -2.36
N GLU A 115 -1.49 23.06 -1.38
CA GLU A 115 -0.06 22.90 -1.62
C GLU A 115 0.25 21.65 -2.45
N MET A 116 -0.45 20.52 -2.21
CA MET A 116 -0.30 19.31 -3.03
C MET A 116 -0.66 19.57 -4.49
N ILE A 117 -1.77 20.29 -4.74
CA ILE A 117 -2.22 20.66 -6.09
C ILE A 117 -1.24 21.63 -6.73
N ARG A 118 -0.74 22.61 -6.00
CA ARG A 118 0.27 23.56 -6.47
C ARG A 118 1.52 22.84 -7.00
N LYS A 119 1.99 21.80 -6.31
CA LYS A 119 3.12 20.99 -6.76
C LYS A 119 2.82 20.21 -8.03
N ILE A 120 1.60 19.73 -8.20
CA ILE A 120 1.17 19.07 -9.44
C ILE A 120 1.15 20.08 -10.60
N GLU A 121 0.62 21.27 -10.36
CA GLU A 121 0.39 22.26 -11.42
C GLU A 121 1.67 23.01 -11.81
N LYS A 122 2.37 23.57 -10.82
CA LYS A 122 3.53 24.44 -11.06
C LYS A 122 4.83 23.66 -11.17
N ASP A 123 5.05 22.66 -10.30
CA ASP A 123 6.29 21.92 -10.24
C ASP A 123 6.29 20.66 -11.13
N GLN A 124 5.16 20.41 -11.83
CA GLN A 124 4.98 19.33 -12.80
C GLN A 124 5.20 17.92 -12.22
N PHE A 125 4.98 17.74 -10.91
CA PHE A 125 4.90 16.43 -10.31
C PHE A 125 3.58 15.73 -10.67
N GLU A 126 3.54 14.42 -10.56
CA GLU A 126 2.37 13.62 -10.93
C GLU A 126 1.77 12.89 -9.73
N ILE A 127 2.58 12.66 -8.71
CA ILE A 127 2.20 12.00 -7.45
C ILE A 127 2.76 12.81 -6.29
N ILE A 128 1.91 13.25 -5.38
CA ILE A 128 2.29 13.97 -4.16
C ILE A 128 1.80 13.19 -2.95
N TYR A 129 2.71 12.84 -2.06
CA TYR A 129 2.39 12.19 -0.79
C TYR A 129 2.44 13.17 0.37
N ALA A 130 1.50 13.07 1.31
CA ALA A 130 1.63 13.71 2.59
C ALA A 130 2.72 13.02 3.42
N LYS A 131 3.74 13.76 3.85
CA LYS A 131 4.83 13.26 4.68
C LYS A 131 4.60 13.69 6.13
N PHE A 132 4.20 12.77 6.97
CA PHE A 132 3.96 13.05 8.38
C PHE A 132 5.25 13.25 9.15
N LYS A 133 5.31 14.34 9.94
CA LYS A 133 6.38 14.55 10.92
C LYS A 133 6.09 13.74 12.18
N TYR A 134 6.89 12.75 12.45
CA TYR A 134 6.77 11.91 13.65
C TYR A 134 7.62 12.48 14.81
N LYS A 135 7.06 12.46 16.02
CA LYS A 135 7.84 12.70 17.24
C LYS A 135 8.63 11.41 17.55
N LYS A 136 9.94 11.52 17.76
CA LYS A 136 10.93 10.42 17.89
C LYS A 136 10.70 9.39 19.03
N THR A 137 9.57 9.36 19.70
CA THR A 137 9.36 8.64 20.96
C THR A 137 8.56 7.35 20.86
N ASP A 138 8.11 6.94 19.67
CA ASP A 138 7.20 5.77 19.54
C ASP A 138 7.90 4.55 18.93
N LEU A 139 8.09 3.49 19.75
CA LEU A 139 8.70 2.20 19.31
C LEU A 139 7.99 1.55 18.11
N LYS A 140 6.68 1.81 17.95
CA LYS A 140 5.89 1.35 16.79
C LYS A 140 6.29 2.06 15.49
N GLU A 141 6.68 3.32 15.59
CA GLU A 141 7.16 4.12 14.44
C GLU A 141 8.53 3.64 13.98
N LEU A 142 9.41 3.24 14.91
CA LEU A 142 10.70 2.65 14.56
C LEU A 142 10.51 1.39 13.69
N SER A 143 9.57 0.50 14.05
CA SER A 143 9.28 -0.71 13.27
C SER A 143 8.75 -0.40 11.86
N SER A 144 7.89 0.62 11.74
CA SER A 144 7.37 1.09 10.44
C SER A 144 8.47 1.71 9.57
N VAL A 145 9.36 2.50 10.16
CA VAL A 145 10.51 3.10 9.45
C VAL A 145 11.47 2.02 8.97
N TYR A 146 11.79 1.03 9.81
CA TYR A 146 12.65 -0.09 9.41
C TYR A 146 12.00 -0.95 8.34
N ALA A 147 10.69 -1.22 8.45
CA ALA A 147 9.96 -1.94 7.41
C ALA A 147 9.97 -1.20 6.07
N LYS A 148 9.69 0.11 6.06
CA LYS A 148 9.76 0.96 4.85
C LYS A 148 11.17 1.00 4.26
N LYS A 149 12.21 1.12 5.12
CA LYS A 149 13.62 1.12 4.68
C LYS A 149 14.02 -0.23 4.08
N PHE A 150 13.60 -1.33 4.71
CA PHE A 150 13.84 -2.69 4.22
C PHE A 150 13.15 -2.93 2.88
N ILE A 151 11.87 -2.54 2.74
CA ILE A 151 11.11 -2.66 1.50
C ILE A 151 11.69 -1.75 0.42
N GLY A 152 12.09 -0.51 0.75
CA GLY A 152 12.76 0.41 -0.16
C GLY A 152 14.09 -0.15 -0.69
N SER A 153 14.87 -0.80 0.15
CA SER A 153 16.10 -1.51 -0.22
C SER A 153 15.82 -2.68 -1.18
N ILE A 154 14.72 -3.40 -0.93
CA ILE A 154 14.31 -4.54 -1.72
C ILE A 154 13.66 -4.12 -3.06
N SER A 155 12.82 -3.13 -3.13
CA SER A 155 12.02 -2.77 -4.32
C SER A 155 12.79 -1.98 -5.39
N ARG A 156 13.96 -1.42 -5.07
CA ARG A 156 14.72 -0.45 -5.88
C ARG A 156 13.92 0.80 -6.25
N ASP A 157 12.79 1.05 -5.61
CA ASP A 157 12.02 2.27 -5.79
C ASP A 157 12.35 3.25 -4.66
N PRO A 158 13.06 4.35 -4.94
CA PRO A 158 13.44 5.34 -3.94
C PRO A 158 12.24 6.06 -3.33
N ASN A 159 11.07 5.97 -3.96
CA ASN A 159 9.86 6.67 -3.56
C ASN A 159 9.06 5.93 -2.48
N ILE A 160 9.34 4.65 -2.22
CA ILE A 160 8.64 3.86 -1.19
C ILE A 160 8.71 4.50 0.20
N LYS A 161 9.77 5.22 0.51
CA LYS A 161 9.91 5.96 1.78
C LYS A 161 8.85 7.06 1.97
N TYR A 162 8.22 7.51 0.90
CA TYR A 162 7.23 8.60 0.91
C TYR A 162 5.78 8.12 0.96
N ILE A 163 5.54 6.83 0.79
CA ILE A 163 4.21 6.24 0.71
C ILE A 163 3.34 6.62 1.91
N SER A 164 2.17 7.18 1.61
CA SER A 164 1.14 7.57 2.57
C SER A 164 -0.25 7.30 1.96
N SER A 165 -1.24 7.01 2.79
CA SER A 165 -2.65 6.92 2.35
C SER A 165 -3.21 8.28 1.92
N PHE A 166 -2.68 9.37 2.44
CA PHE A 166 -3.01 10.73 2.02
C PHE A 166 -2.09 11.16 0.86
N ARG A 167 -2.65 11.20 -0.33
CA ARG A 167 -1.94 11.53 -1.57
C ARG A 167 -2.82 12.27 -2.57
N ALA A 168 -2.19 13.09 -3.40
CA ALA A 168 -2.80 13.70 -4.59
C ALA A 168 -2.08 13.19 -5.84
N VAL A 169 -2.82 12.74 -6.82
CA VAL A 169 -2.29 12.13 -8.05
C VAL A 169 -3.02 12.68 -9.26
N LYS A 170 -2.31 12.95 -10.35
CA LYS A 170 -2.96 13.26 -11.64
C LYS A 170 -3.93 12.16 -12.01
N GLY A 171 -5.18 12.51 -12.34
CA GLY A 171 -6.26 11.56 -12.58
C GLY A 171 -5.92 10.51 -13.64
N THR A 172 -5.25 10.91 -14.72
CA THR A 172 -4.78 9.99 -15.77
C THR A 172 -3.81 8.93 -15.25
N ILE A 173 -2.85 9.34 -14.41
CA ILE A 173 -1.86 8.45 -13.79
C ILE A 173 -2.56 7.49 -12.82
N PHE A 174 -3.47 8.02 -12.00
CA PHE A 174 -4.13 7.20 -10.99
C PHE A 174 -5.04 6.15 -11.61
N ARG A 175 -5.86 6.53 -12.60
CA ARG A 175 -6.72 5.58 -13.34
C ARG A 175 -5.89 4.51 -14.06
N SER A 176 -4.80 4.92 -14.71
CA SER A 176 -3.88 3.94 -15.32
C SER A 176 -3.33 2.95 -14.31
N ALA A 177 -2.89 3.43 -13.13
CA ALA A 177 -2.42 2.55 -12.08
C ALA A 177 -3.51 1.61 -11.56
N ALA A 178 -4.75 2.11 -11.43
CA ALA A 178 -5.90 1.31 -10.98
C ALA A 178 -6.26 0.17 -11.94
N VAL A 179 -6.11 0.36 -13.25
CA VAL A 179 -6.34 -0.68 -14.26
C VAL A 179 -5.30 -1.80 -14.15
N TYR A 180 -4.03 -1.46 -13.90
CA TYR A 180 -2.95 -2.45 -13.82
C TYR A 180 -2.74 -3.05 -12.43
N ALA A 181 -3.30 -2.45 -11.39
CA ALA A 181 -3.18 -2.93 -10.01
C ALA A 181 -4.14 -4.08 -9.69
N ASN A 182 -4.21 -5.08 -10.55
CA ASN A 182 -5.04 -6.26 -10.32
C ASN A 182 -4.47 -7.15 -9.20
N ASN A 183 -5.39 -7.68 -8.37
CA ASN A 183 -5.22 -8.86 -7.49
C ASN A 183 -3.91 -8.90 -6.67
N GLY A 184 -3.81 -8.00 -5.69
CA GLY A 184 -2.77 -8.08 -4.66
C GLY A 184 -1.58 -7.14 -4.87
N SER A 185 -1.53 -6.36 -5.95
CA SER A 185 -0.56 -5.26 -6.07
C SER A 185 -0.94 -4.13 -5.13
N PHE A 186 0.02 -3.65 -4.34
CA PHE A 186 -0.19 -2.45 -3.57
C PHE A 186 -0.35 -1.26 -4.52
N LEU A 187 -1.32 -0.41 -4.24
CA LEU A 187 -1.61 0.80 -5.00
C LEU A 187 -0.34 1.63 -5.31
N ASP A 188 0.49 1.82 -4.30
CA ASP A 188 1.69 2.64 -4.43
C ASP A 188 2.77 2.00 -5.32
N VAL A 189 2.83 0.68 -5.34
CA VAL A 189 3.70 -0.06 -6.28
C VAL A 189 3.21 0.15 -7.71
N ALA A 190 1.90 0.07 -7.94
CA ALA A 190 1.32 0.31 -9.25
C ALA A 190 1.54 1.77 -9.72
N LEU A 191 1.38 2.75 -8.83
CA LEU A 191 1.71 4.15 -9.11
C LEU A 191 3.19 4.33 -9.50
N GLY A 192 4.10 3.65 -8.81
CA GLY A 192 5.53 3.68 -9.11
C GLY A 192 5.91 3.03 -10.45
N TRP A 193 5.07 2.13 -11.00
CA TRP A 193 5.26 1.59 -12.35
C TRP A 193 4.90 2.60 -13.43
N ILE A 194 3.93 3.48 -13.16
CA ILE A 194 3.40 4.43 -14.14
C ILE A 194 4.20 5.74 -14.12
N SER A 195 4.56 6.27 -12.95
CA SER A 195 5.27 7.53 -12.84
C SER A 195 6.35 7.53 -11.76
N ARG A 196 7.46 8.22 -12.06
CA ARG A 196 8.54 8.51 -11.11
C ARG A 196 8.58 9.99 -10.69
N LYS A 197 7.66 10.83 -11.19
CA LYS A 197 7.56 12.24 -10.83
C LYS A 197 6.82 12.40 -9.49
N VAL A 198 7.51 12.06 -8.42
CA VAL A 198 6.97 11.99 -7.06
C VAL A 198 7.57 13.09 -6.20
N SER A 199 6.73 13.75 -5.40
CA SER A 199 7.14 14.71 -4.38
C SER A 199 6.35 14.51 -3.08
N THR A 200 6.65 15.31 -2.06
CA THR A 200 5.96 15.25 -0.77
C THR A 200 5.59 16.64 -0.27
N VAL A 201 4.51 16.72 0.51
CA VAL A 201 4.14 17.87 1.34
C VAL A 201 4.24 17.44 2.81
N GLU A 202 4.95 18.21 3.61
CA GLU A 202 5.09 17.91 5.04
C GLU A 202 3.83 18.32 5.79
N THR A 203 3.37 17.44 6.67
CA THR A 203 2.20 17.68 7.53
C THR A 203 2.39 17.05 8.89
N THR A 204 1.55 17.42 9.84
CA THR A 204 1.48 16.79 11.16
C THR A 204 0.29 15.85 11.21
N LYS A 205 0.49 14.67 11.77
CA LYS A 205 -0.60 13.74 12.02
C LYS A 205 -1.44 14.27 13.18
N ARG A 206 -2.75 14.39 13.00
CA ARG A 206 -3.66 14.75 14.08
C ARG A 206 -3.84 13.54 14.99
N ILE A 207 -3.83 13.78 16.31
CA ILE A 207 -4.03 12.71 17.29
C ILE A 207 -5.53 12.48 17.43
N THR A 208 -6.04 11.44 16.81
CA THR A 208 -7.39 10.94 17.05
C THR A 208 -7.36 9.88 18.16
N GLN A 209 -8.44 9.78 18.95
CA GLN A 209 -8.49 8.89 20.12
C GLN A 209 -8.54 7.39 19.79
N ARG A 210 -8.34 7.00 18.54
CA ARG A 210 -8.37 5.60 18.12
C ARG A 210 -7.10 4.88 18.60
N ARG A 211 -7.20 4.13 19.71
CA ARG A 211 -6.16 3.17 20.12
C ARG A 211 -6.03 2.11 19.06
N SER A 212 -4.96 2.17 18.28
CA SER A 212 -4.58 1.11 17.34
C SER A 212 -4.29 -0.19 18.09
N THR A 213 -5.21 -1.12 18.09
CA THR A 213 -5.06 -2.48 18.63
C THR A 213 -4.49 -3.41 17.57
N TYR A 214 -3.25 -3.20 17.16
CA TYR A 214 -2.57 -4.21 16.34
C TYR A 214 -2.10 -5.35 17.24
N SER A 215 -2.69 -6.55 17.07
CA SER A 215 -2.15 -7.77 17.64
C SER A 215 -0.84 -8.14 16.95
N LEU A 216 0.06 -8.88 17.64
CA LEU A 216 1.29 -9.43 17.03
C LEU A 216 0.97 -10.20 15.74
N ARG A 217 -0.14 -10.92 15.69
CA ARG A 217 -0.63 -11.64 14.52
C ARG A 217 -0.96 -10.69 13.35
N GLY A 218 -1.54 -9.52 13.64
CA GLY A 218 -1.80 -8.46 12.66
C GLY A 218 -0.51 -7.89 12.09
N LEU A 219 0.51 -7.69 12.93
CA LEU A 219 1.82 -7.19 12.52
C LEU A 219 2.54 -8.18 11.58
N VAL A 220 2.55 -9.47 11.93
CA VAL A 220 3.13 -10.53 11.08
C VAL A 220 2.40 -10.64 9.74
N ASN A 221 1.07 -10.56 9.75
CA ASN A 221 0.28 -10.60 8.52
C ASN A 221 0.52 -9.36 7.63
N HIS A 222 0.65 -8.19 8.24
CA HIS A 222 1.00 -6.96 7.52
C HIS A 222 2.42 -7.05 6.92
N PHE A 223 3.40 -7.51 7.71
CA PHE A 223 4.77 -7.73 7.23
C PHE A 223 4.81 -8.74 6.08
N SER A 224 4.08 -9.84 6.19
CA SER A 224 4.03 -10.84 5.11
C SER A 224 3.43 -10.26 3.82
N LYS A 225 2.36 -9.47 3.91
CA LYS A 225 1.79 -8.77 2.75
C LYS A 225 2.80 -7.84 2.09
N LEU A 226 3.52 -7.06 2.88
CA LEU A 226 4.56 -6.15 2.39
C LEU A 226 5.74 -6.92 1.75
N PHE A 227 6.14 -8.04 2.35
CA PHE A 227 7.20 -8.90 1.84
C PHE A 227 6.87 -9.46 0.45
N PHE A 228 5.63 -9.91 0.24
CA PHE A 228 5.18 -10.39 -1.07
C PHE A 228 4.94 -9.25 -2.06
N ALA A 229 4.56 -8.07 -1.61
CA ALA A 229 4.46 -6.88 -2.45
C ALA A 229 5.82 -6.39 -2.99
N ALA A 230 6.92 -6.78 -2.37
CA ALA A 230 8.28 -6.51 -2.86
C ALA A 230 8.61 -7.22 -4.20
N GLY A 231 7.64 -7.94 -4.78
CA GLY A 231 7.75 -8.59 -6.08
C GLY A 231 8.64 -9.84 -6.05
N ILE A 232 9.41 -10.07 -7.10
CA ILE A 232 10.21 -11.31 -7.30
C ILE A 232 11.45 -11.43 -6.40
N LYS A 233 11.82 -10.37 -5.66
CA LYS A 233 13.08 -10.33 -4.92
C LYS A 233 13.21 -11.32 -3.75
N PRO A 234 12.17 -11.63 -2.97
CA PRO A 234 12.25 -12.70 -2.00
C PRO A 234 12.64 -14.04 -2.62
N LEU A 235 12.18 -14.27 -3.86
CA LEU A 235 12.53 -15.48 -4.62
C LEU A 235 14.00 -15.46 -5.06
N ILE A 236 14.49 -14.30 -5.54
CA ILE A 236 15.90 -14.11 -5.90
C ILE A 236 16.80 -14.27 -4.68
N PHE A 237 16.38 -13.77 -3.50
CA PHE A 237 17.13 -13.95 -2.26
C PHE A 237 17.25 -15.44 -1.90
N LEU A 238 16.16 -16.20 -1.99
CA LEU A 238 16.20 -17.66 -1.74
C LEU A 238 17.05 -18.41 -2.76
N PHE A 239 16.96 -18.02 -4.04
CA PHE A 239 17.82 -18.59 -5.08
C PHE A 239 19.30 -18.36 -4.78
N ASN A 240 19.69 -17.13 -4.43
CA ASN A 240 21.07 -16.82 -4.07
C ASN A 240 21.52 -17.56 -2.80
N LEU A 241 20.64 -17.67 -1.79
CA LEU A 241 20.92 -18.43 -0.57
C LEU A 241 21.16 -19.91 -0.92
N GLY A 242 20.34 -20.50 -1.79
CA GLY A 242 20.52 -21.86 -2.28
C GLY A 242 21.88 -22.06 -2.96
N TRP A 243 22.31 -21.12 -3.78
CA TRP A 243 23.63 -21.14 -4.41
C TRP A 243 24.78 -21.09 -3.39
N VAL A 244 24.71 -20.19 -2.41
CA VAL A 244 25.73 -20.08 -1.35
C VAL A 244 25.85 -21.37 -0.54
N VAL A 245 24.71 -21.94 -0.16
CA VAL A 245 24.64 -23.19 0.59
C VAL A 245 25.18 -24.36 -0.25
N SER A 246 24.82 -24.43 -1.53
CA SER A 246 25.30 -25.48 -2.45
C SER A 246 26.83 -25.43 -2.64
N LEU A 247 27.36 -24.21 -2.86
CA LEU A 247 28.80 -24.01 -2.97
C LEU A 247 29.56 -24.37 -1.69
N GLY A 248 29.02 -23.95 -0.54
CA GLY A 248 29.56 -24.30 0.77
C GLY A 248 29.56 -25.82 1.03
N SER A 249 28.49 -26.51 0.63
CA SER A 249 28.39 -27.98 0.72
C SER A 249 29.42 -28.67 -0.16
N LEU A 250 29.63 -28.16 -1.38
CA LEU A 250 30.65 -28.70 -2.29
C LEU A 250 32.08 -28.60 -1.70
N ILE A 251 32.40 -27.42 -1.14
CA ILE A 251 33.68 -27.20 -0.45
C ILE A 251 33.82 -28.16 0.75
N ALA A 252 32.78 -28.32 1.55
CA ALA A 252 32.80 -29.23 2.69
C ALA A 252 33.03 -30.69 2.26
N ILE A 253 32.38 -31.12 1.16
CA ILE A 253 32.58 -32.46 0.60
C ILE A 253 34.06 -32.65 0.17
N LEU A 254 34.64 -31.67 -0.51
CA LEU A 254 36.05 -31.75 -0.92
C LEU A 254 37.00 -31.81 0.27
N ILE A 255 36.73 -31.07 1.35
CA ILE A 255 37.50 -31.16 2.61
C ILE A 255 37.39 -32.52 3.24
N ILE A 256 36.19 -33.11 3.29
CA ILE A 256 35.96 -34.45 3.85
C ILE A 256 36.70 -35.52 3.05
N ILE A 257 36.64 -35.44 1.72
CA ILE A 257 37.36 -36.37 0.84
C ILE A 257 38.86 -36.24 1.05
N TYR A 258 39.40 -35.02 1.09
CA TYR A 258 40.80 -34.77 1.36
C TYR A 258 41.25 -35.38 2.68
N ARG A 259 40.49 -35.15 3.77
CA ARG A 259 40.78 -35.70 5.10
C ARG A 259 40.68 -37.22 5.13
N LYS A 260 39.72 -37.81 4.41
CA LYS A 260 39.60 -39.28 4.32
C LYS A 260 40.77 -39.94 3.60
N VAL A 261 41.32 -39.27 2.58
CA VAL A 261 42.44 -39.81 1.79
C VAL A 261 43.78 -39.63 2.51
N PHE A 262 43.97 -38.50 3.19
CA PHE A 262 45.27 -38.13 3.77
C PHE A 262 45.33 -38.21 5.30
N SER A 263 44.23 -38.48 5.98
CA SER A 263 44.19 -38.57 7.46
C SER A 263 43.29 -39.72 7.87
N SER A 264 43.83 -40.68 8.63
CA SER A 264 43.11 -41.89 9.13
C SER A 264 42.15 -41.56 10.29
N ILE A 265 41.18 -40.71 10.07
CA ILE A 265 40.18 -40.33 11.08
C ILE A 265 38.92 -41.18 10.89
N PRO A 266 38.48 -41.96 11.92
CA PRO A 266 37.22 -42.70 11.85
C PRO A 266 36.05 -41.71 11.82
N VAL A 267 35.23 -41.75 10.75
CA VAL A 267 34.06 -40.90 10.61
C VAL A 267 32.90 -41.47 11.45
N GLN A 268 32.88 -41.14 12.73
CA GLN A 268 31.68 -41.29 13.57
C GLN A 268 30.79 -40.05 13.36
N GLY A 269 29.73 -40.14 12.57
CA GLY A 269 28.98 -38.92 12.27
C GLY A 269 27.57 -39.13 11.71
N TRP A 270 26.92 -40.28 11.94
CA TRP A 270 25.58 -40.50 11.40
C TRP A 270 24.54 -39.48 11.94
N VAL A 271 24.67 -39.06 13.21
CA VAL A 271 23.79 -38.02 13.81
C VAL A 271 23.98 -36.66 13.13
N SER A 272 25.21 -36.28 12.87
CA SER A 272 25.51 -35.04 12.13
C SER A 272 24.93 -35.06 10.72
N ASN A 273 24.94 -36.20 10.04
CA ASN A 273 24.36 -36.34 8.70
C ASN A 273 22.84 -36.19 8.75
N ILE A 274 22.15 -36.75 9.73
CA ILE A 274 20.70 -36.58 9.88
C ILE A 274 20.34 -35.13 10.14
N ILE A 275 21.05 -34.41 11.01
CA ILE A 275 20.81 -32.98 11.28
C ILE A 275 20.97 -32.17 10.01
N VAL A 276 22.01 -32.42 9.23
CA VAL A 276 22.26 -31.72 7.95
C VAL A 276 21.14 -32.00 6.95
N ILE A 277 20.72 -33.24 6.80
CA ILE A 277 19.63 -33.63 5.88
C ILE A 277 18.31 -32.97 6.30
N VAL A 278 17.96 -33.01 7.59
CA VAL A 278 16.74 -32.37 8.10
C VAL A 278 16.77 -30.86 7.92
N PHE A 279 17.91 -30.21 8.17
CA PHE A 279 18.08 -28.76 7.99
C PHE A 279 17.88 -28.34 6.53
N PHE A 280 18.57 -29.01 5.59
CA PHE A 280 18.41 -28.72 4.17
C PHE A 280 17.03 -29.11 3.64
N GLY A 281 16.46 -30.20 4.11
CA GLY A 281 15.09 -30.60 3.81
C GLY A 281 14.08 -29.54 4.23
N GLY A 282 14.25 -28.95 5.41
CA GLY A 282 13.44 -27.84 5.89
C GLY A 282 13.54 -26.58 5.01
N ILE A 283 14.76 -26.21 4.61
CA ILE A 283 14.98 -25.08 3.69
C ILE A 283 14.32 -25.35 2.33
N MET A 284 14.47 -26.57 1.80
CA MET A 284 13.89 -26.95 0.51
C MET A 284 12.35 -26.91 0.53
N ILE A 285 11.72 -27.45 1.56
CA ILE A 285 10.26 -27.40 1.75
C ILE A 285 9.77 -25.95 1.86
N SER A 286 10.48 -25.12 2.64
CA SER A 286 10.16 -23.69 2.77
C SER A 286 10.27 -22.93 1.46
N SER A 287 11.28 -23.24 0.65
CA SER A 287 11.49 -22.66 -0.69
C SER A 287 10.37 -23.05 -1.65
N ILE A 288 9.96 -24.33 -1.66
CA ILE A 288 8.82 -24.80 -2.44
C ILE A 288 7.52 -24.12 -1.99
N GLY A 289 7.30 -23.98 -0.69
CA GLY A 289 6.16 -23.26 -0.13
C GLY A 289 6.10 -21.80 -0.58
N LEU A 290 7.24 -21.12 -0.67
CA LEU A 290 7.32 -19.77 -1.20
C LEU A 290 6.96 -19.73 -2.69
N VAL A 291 7.50 -20.61 -3.52
CA VAL A 291 7.17 -20.72 -4.95
C VAL A 291 5.68 -21.00 -5.13
N ALA A 292 5.10 -21.92 -4.36
CA ALA A 292 3.68 -22.23 -4.40
C ALA A 292 2.81 -21.00 -4.09
N ARG A 293 3.24 -20.12 -3.18
CA ARG A 293 2.55 -18.88 -2.86
C ARG A 293 2.57 -17.87 -4.02
N TYR A 294 3.69 -17.72 -4.72
CA TYR A 294 3.75 -16.90 -5.93
C TYR A 294 2.86 -17.47 -7.03
N LEU A 295 2.89 -18.79 -7.20
CA LEU A 295 2.02 -19.47 -8.18
C LEU A 295 0.54 -19.26 -7.86
N SER A 296 0.14 -19.35 -6.59
CA SER A 296 -1.22 -19.05 -6.15
C SER A 296 -1.65 -17.63 -6.53
N SER A 297 -0.78 -16.64 -6.35
CA SER A 297 -1.06 -15.26 -6.75
C SER A 297 -1.25 -15.12 -8.27
N ILE A 298 -0.45 -15.83 -9.07
CA ILE A 298 -0.59 -15.86 -10.53
C ILE A 298 -1.93 -16.49 -10.92
N VAL A 299 -2.29 -17.62 -10.31
CA VAL A 299 -3.56 -18.30 -10.54
C VAL A 299 -4.75 -17.42 -10.17
N GLU A 300 -4.71 -16.73 -9.03
CA GLU A 300 -5.76 -15.79 -8.63
C GLU A 300 -5.93 -14.65 -9.64
N THR A 301 -4.85 -14.12 -10.18
CA THR A 301 -4.89 -13.07 -11.21
C THR A 301 -5.38 -13.61 -12.54
N SER A 302 -4.94 -14.79 -12.94
CA SER A 302 -5.28 -15.45 -14.20
C SER A 302 -6.71 -16.02 -14.23
N SER A 303 -7.27 -16.34 -13.07
CA SER A 303 -8.64 -16.87 -12.95
C SER A 303 -9.74 -15.83 -13.17
N GLY A 304 -9.39 -14.57 -13.42
CA GLY A 304 -10.36 -13.50 -13.68
C GLY A 304 -11.19 -13.12 -12.43
N LYS A 305 -10.75 -13.51 -11.23
CA LYS A 305 -11.43 -13.14 -9.98
C LYS A 305 -11.50 -11.62 -9.86
N PRO A 306 -12.69 -11.02 -9.74
CA PRO A 306 -12.83 -9.58 -9.65
C PRO A 306 -12.15 -9.07 -8.37
N PHE A 307 -11.39 -7.99 -8.51
CA PHE A 307 -10.70 -7.36 -7.38
C PHE A 307 -11.70 -6.78 -6.37
N PHE A 308 -12.80 -6.24 -6.85
CA PHE A 308 -13.97 -5.84 -6.07
C PHE A 308 -15.24 -5.98 -6.92
N THR A 309 -16.41 -5.95 -6.27
CA THR A 309 -17.71 -5.86 -6.95
C THR A 309 -18.54 -4.78 -6.28
N ILE A 310 -19.15 -3.93 -7.08
CA ILE A 310 -20.02 -2.85 -6.61
C ILE A 310 -21.42 -3.38 -6.40
N LYS A 311 -21.98 -3.10 -5.22
CA LYS A 311 -23.38 -3.42 -4.86
C LYS A 311 -24.31 -2.31 -5.29
N ASN A 312 -23.89 -1.05 -5.05
CA ASN A 312 -24.68 0.15 -5.34
C ASN A 312 -23.76 1.35 -5.56
N GLN A 313 -24.22 2.28 -6.41
CA GLN A 313 -23.57 3.57 -6.66
C GLN A 313 -24.65 4.65 -6.70
N LYS A 314 -24.48 5.73 -5.93
CA LYS A 314 -25.40 6.84 -5.84
C LYS A 314 -24.69 8.17 -6.02
#